data_db52a06bc3402d35afb55edc8ea628f3
#
_entry.id   db52a06bc3402d35afb55edc8ea628f3
#
_cell.length_a   1.000
_cell.length_b   1.000
_cell.length_c   1.000
_cell.angle_alpha   90.00
_cell.angle_beta   90.00
_cell.angle_gamma   90.00
#
_symmetry.space_group_name_H-M   'P 1'
#
loop_
_entity.id
_entity.type
_entity.pdbx_description
1 polymer ?
#
loop_
_entity_poly.entity_id
_entity_poly.type
_entity_poly.pdbx_seq_one_letter_code
_entity_poly.pdbx_strand_id
1 'polypeptide(L)'
;MFSSVGINRVLTLDLHSETIQGFFDMPADNVYATKLMVEDISKNYSKDNLVIVSPDVGGVVRSRALAKYLDGLDLAIIDKRRDVANESEVMNIIGDVVGKECIVPDDIIDTAGTLCNAAKALKDAGASKVSAYITHPVLSGPAIERISNSEIDELVVTNSIPLTQDGQKCSKIRVISIAPIISECIKRLSNEESLSAVFL
;
A
#
# COMPACT_ATOMS: atom_id res chain seq x y z
N MET A 1 -7.46 27.94 -1.53
CA MET A 1 -8.86 27.52 -1.81
C MET A 1 -9.55 27.02 -0.53
N PHE A 2 -9.10 26.00 0.20
CA PHE A 2 -9.79 25.50 1.41
C PHE A 2 -9.94 26.58 2.49
N SER A 3 -8.86 27.31 2.80
CA SER A 3 -8.90 28.44 3.78
C SER A 3 -9.91 29.51 3.40
N SER A 4 -10.03 29.85 2.10
CA SER A 4 -10.92 30.91 1.63
C SER A 4 -12.42 30.57 1.70
N VAL A 5 -12.76 29.29 1.86
CA VAL A 5 -14.14 28.82 2.06
C VAL A 5 -14.44 28.41 3.50
N GLY A 6 -13.53 28.72 4.44
CA GLY A 6 -13.76 28.55 5.88
C GLY A 6 -13.46 27.15 6.41
N ILE A 7 -12.69 26.33 5.70
CA ILE A 7 -12.21 25.03 6.23
C ILE A 7 -11.14 25.30 7.28
N ASN A 8 -11.31 24.74 8.47
CA ASN A 8 -10.43 24.95 9.62
C ASN A 8 -9.42 23.83 9.85
N ARG A 9 -9.65 22.65 9.27
CA ARG A 9 -8.78 21.46 9.41
C ARG A 9 -8.96 20.52 8.24
N VAL A 10 -7.89 19.83 7.85
CA VAL A 10 -7.87 18.82 6.79
C VAL A 10 -7.43 17.50 7.39
N LEU A 11 -8.18 16.43 7.12
CA LEU A 11 -7.81 15.05 7.41
C LEU A 11 -7.59 14.31 6.10
N THR A 12 -6.44 13.70 5.95
CA THR A 12 -6.07 12.90 4.77
C THR A 12 -5.73 11.47 5.17
N LEU A 13 -5.78 10.57 4.23
CA LEU A 13 -5.38 9.17 4.39
C LEU A 13 -4.25 8.86 3.40
N ASP A 14 -3.12 8.36 3.91
CA ASP A 14 -1.95 7.89 3.12
C ASP A 14 -1.59 8.80 1.95
N LEU A 15 -1.24 10.06 2.23
CA LEU A 15 -0.71 10.96 1.20
C LEU A 15 0.53 10.33 0.54
N HIS A 16 0.59 10.40 -0.79
CA HIS A 16 1.76 9.93 -1.55
C HIS A 16 3.04 10.67 -1.14
N SER A 17 2.92 11.96 -0.83
CA SER A 17 4.02 12.76 -0.27
C SER A 17 3.55 13.48 0.98
N GLU A 18 4.19 13.23 2.11
CA GLU A 18 3.91 13.90 3.39
C GLU A 18 4.14 15.41 3.32
N THR A 19 5.00 15.88 2.42
CA THR A 19 5.27 17.31 2.19
C THR A 19 4.03 18.08 1.73
N ILE A 20 2.99 17.40 1.21
CA ILE A 20 1.71 18.01 0.84
C ILE A 20 1.06 18.70 2.04
N GLN A 21 1.25 18.19 3.26
CA GLN A 21 0.74 18.82 4.48
C GLN A 21 1.25 20.26 4.66
N GLY A 22 2.47 20.55 4.22
CA GLY A 22 3.09 21.87 4.31
C GLY A 22 2.46 22.95 3.40
N PHE A 23 1.57 22.58 2.48
CA PHE A 23 0.86 23.53 1.62
C PHE A 23 -0.46 24.04 2.22
N PHE A 24 -0.85 23.53 3.40
CA PHE A 24 -2.06 23.99 4.07
C PHE A 24 -1.73 25.05 5.11
N ASP A 25 -2.52 26.14 5.12
CA ASP A 25 -2.45 27.21 6.12
C ASP A 25 -3.19 26.86 7.42
N MET A 26 -3.90 25.72 7.45
CA MET A 26 -4.61 25.16 8.60
C MET A 26 -3.99 23.82 9.00
N PRO A 27 -4.29 23.32 10.20
CA PRO A 27 -3.88 21.97 10.60
C PRO A 27 -4.29 20.91 9.57
N ALA A 28 -3.31 20.12 9.14
CA ALA A 28 -3.50 19.01 8.21
C ALA A 28 -2.95 17.73 8.85
N ASP A 29 -3.82 16.77 9.08
CA ASP A 29 -3.46 15.47 9.64
C ASP A 29 -3.44 14.42 8.53
N ASN A 30 -2.37 13.65 8.44
CA ASN A 30 -2.29 12.50 7.55
C ASN A 30 -2.35 11.23 8.39
N VAL A 31 -3.40 10.43 8.24
CA VAL A 31 -3.53 9.11 8.87
C VAL A 31 -3.16 8.01 7.88
N TYR A 32 -2.82 6.82 8.40
CA TYR A 32 -2.32 5.72 7.59
C TYR A 32 -3.23 4.51 7.69
N ALA A 33 -3.42 3.80 6.57
CA ALA A 33 -4.16 2.53 6.54
C ALA A 33 -3.36 1.37 7.15
N THR A 34 -2.12 1.59 7.59
CA THR A 34 -1.21 0.56 8.12
C THR A 34 -1.88 -0.33 9.16
N LYS A 35 -2.66 0.25 10.09
CA LYS A 35 -3.38 -0.51 11.12
C LYS A 35 -4.37 -1.52 10.53
N LEU A 36 -5.14 -1.10 9.53
CA LEU A 36 -6.08 -1.98 8.83
C LEU A 36 -5.35 -3.12 8.11
N MET A 37 -4.21 -2.79 7.47
CA MET A 37 -3.38 -3.78 6.80
C MET A 37 -2.80 -4.78 7.79
N VAL A 38 -2.26 -4.34 8.93
CA VAL A 38 -1.73 -5.20 10.00
C VAL A 38 -2.80 -6.16 10.52
N GLU A 39 -4.01 -5.64 10.81
CA GLU A 39 -5.13 -6.44 11.28
C GLU A 39 -5.56 -7.51 10.26
N ASP A 40 -5.61 -7.14 8.99
CA ASP A 40 -6.00 -8.05 7.91
C ASP A 40 -4.91 -9.10 7.63
N ILE A 41 -3.65 -8.70 7.56
CA ILE A 41 -2.50 -9.61 7.36
C ILE A 41 -2.42 -10.61 8.52
N SER A 42 -2.55 -10.14 9.76
CA SER A 42 -2.48 -11.02 10.94
C SER A 42 -3.60 -12.06 11.00
N LYS A 43 -4.73 -11.81 10.34
CA LYS A 43 -5.86 -12.76 10.25
C LYS A 43 -5.70 -13.78 9.12
N ASN A 44 -5.03 -13.40 8.04
CA ASN A 44 -5.06 -14.16 6.79
C ASN A 44 -3.73 -14.86 6.47
N TYR A 45 -2.64 -14.52 7.17
CA TYR A 45 -1.30 -15.05 6.88
C TYR A 45 -0.62 -15.58 8.15
N SER A 46 0.15 -16.68 8.00
CA SER A 46 1.08 -17.13 9.06
C SER A 46 2.36 -16.31 9.00
N LYS A 47 2.82 -15.83 10.15
CA LYS A 47 4.06 -15.04 10.22
C LYS A 47 5.33 -15.85 9.96
N ASP A 48 5.27 -17.17 10.11
CA ASP A 48 6.47 -18.04 10.03
C ASP A 48 7.14 -18.03 8.66
N ASN A 49 6.37 -17.77 7.60
CA ASN A 49 6.85 -17.77 6.21
C ASN A 49 6.56 -16.46 5.46
N LEU A 50 6.33 -15.38 6.20
CA LEU A 50 5.94 -14.09 5.66
C LEU A 50 7.15 -13.16 5.56
N VAL A 51 7.24 -12.42 4.45
CA VAL A 51 8.22 -11.35 4.26
C VAL A 51 7.53 -10.10 3.69
N ILE A 52 7.88 -8.95 4.22
CA ILE A 52 7.42 -7.67 3.66
C ILE A 52 8.39 -7.24 2.58
N VAL A 53 7.87 -6.84 1.43
CA VAL A 53 8.70 -6.45 0.28
C VAL A 53 8.42 -5.01 -0.12
N SER A 54 9.45 -4.18 -0.09
CA SER A 54 9.34 -2.83 -0.66
C SER A 54 9.36 -2.90 -2.19
N PRO A 55 8.37 -2.30 -2.89
CA PRO A 55 8.31 -2.33 -4.35
C PRO A 55 9.42 -1.50 -5.02
N ASP A 56 10.06 -0.61 -4.27
CA ASP A 56 11.21 0.20 -4.69
C ASP A 56 11.93 0.80 -3.46
N VAL A 57 12.99 1.56 -3.70
CA VAL A 57 13.77 2.20 -2.63
C VAL A 57 12.95 3.27 -1.88
N GLY A 58 12.03 3.95 -2.56
CA GLY A 58 11.15 4.98 -1.96
C GLY A 58 10.15 4.42 -0.95
N GLY A 59 9.65 3.20 -1.19
CA GLY A 59 8.69 2.51 -0.32
C GLY A 59 9.28 1.86 0.94
N VAL A 60 10.61 1.88 1.12
CA VAL A 60 11.30 1.17 2.22
C VAL A 60 10.81 1.62 3.60
N VAL A 61 10.59 2.90 3.81
CA VAL A 61 10.13 3.43 5.12
C VAL A 61 8.76 2.85 5.47
N ARG A 62 7.82 2.86 4.53
CA ARG A 62 6.46 2.28 4.70
C ARG A 62 6.54 0.78 4.97
N SER A 63 7.28 0.06 4.14
CA SER A 63 7.43 -1.40 4.26
C SER A 63 8.05 -1.80 5.60
N ARG A 64 9.06 -1.04 6.05
CA ARG A 64 9.70 -1.25 7.37
C ARG A 64 8.75 -0.98 8.53
N ALA A 65 7.92 0.06 8.43
CA ALA A 65 6.90 0.35 9.43
C ALA A 65 5.90 -0.81 9.54
N LEU A 66 5.39 -1.31 8.40
CA LEU A 66 4.49 -2.46 8.36
C LEU A 66 5.15 -3.72 8.96
N ALA A 67 6.39 -4.02 8.57
CA ALA A 67 7.14 -5.16 9.11
C ALA A 67 7.31 -5.06 10.63
N LYS A 68 7.60 -3.87 11.16
CA LYS A 68 7.72 -3.62 12.60
C LYS A 68 6.43 -3.92 13.35
N TYR A 69 5.28 -3.49 12.81
CA TYR A 69 3.96 -3.74 13.43
C TYR A 69 3.49 -5.20 13.31
N LEU A 70 4.13 -5.98 12.46
CA LEU A 70 3.94 -7.43 12.33
C LEU A 70 5.01 -8.23 13.08
N ASP A 71 5.42 -7.75 14.26
CA ASP A 71 6.41 -8.38 15.18
C ASP A 71 7.83 -8.46 14.60
N GLY A 72 8.19 -7.53 13.72
CA GLY A 72 9.54 -7.42 13.17
C GLY A 72 9.84 -8.43 12.07
N LEU A 73 8.87 -8.68 11.18
CA LEU A 73 9.08 -9.53 10.01
C LEU A 73 10.27 -9.07 9.17
N ASP A 74 10.86 -10.02 8.46
CA ASP A 74 11.93 -9.75 7.50
C ASP A 74 11.47 -8.77 6.41
N LEU A 75 12.42 -7.98 5.90
CA LEU A 75 12.21 -7.02 4.83
C LEU A 75 13.07 -7.37 3.62
N ALA A 76 12.45 -7.46 2.45
CA ALA A 76 13.15 -7.46 1.17
C ALA A 76 12.87 -6.16 0.39
N ILE A 77 13.73 -5.83 -0.55
CA ILE A 77 13.63 -4.60 -1.34
C ILE A 77 13.82 -4.94 -2.81
N ILE A 78 12.98 -4.43 -3.68
CA ILE A 78 13.17 -4.48 -5.13
C ILE A 78 13.94 -3.24 -5.53
N ASP A 79 15.23 -3.43 -5.88
CA ASP A 79 16.10 -2.38 -6.43
C ASP A 79 15.98 -2.38 -7.95
N LYS A 80 15.39 -1.31 -8.47
CA LYS A 80 15.20 -1.10 -9.91
C LYS A 80 16.37 -0.33 -10.45
N ARG A 81 17.21 -0.97 -11.26
CA ARG A 81 18.31 -0.31 -11.95
C ARG A 81 18.00 -0.20 -13.43
N ARG A 82 18.19 1.00 -13.97
CA ARG A 82 18.25 1.27 -15.40
C ARG A 82 19.71 1.50 -15.73
N ASP A 83 20.42 0.44 -16.16
CA ASP A 83 21.83 0.57 -16.49
C ASP A 83 22.06 1.30 -17.82
N VAL A 84 21.08 1.27 -18.75
CA VAL A 84 21.12 1.97 -20.04
C VAL A 84 19.73 2.44 -20.44
N ALA A 85 19.64 3.64 -21.04
CA ALA A 85 18.40 4.14 -21.64
C ALA A 85 17.99 3.21 -22.81
N ASN A 86 16.75 2.66 -22.75
CA ASN A 86 16.15 1.72 -23.71
C ASN A 86 16.44 0.22 -23.48
N GLU A 87 17.08 -0.20 -22.39
CA GLU A 87 17.10 -1.61 -21.99
C GLU A 87 15.99 -1.95 -20.99
N SER A 88 15.64 -3.24 -20.93
CA SER A 88 14.64 -3.74 -19.96
C SER A 88 15.10 -3.46 -18.52
N GLU A 89 14.18 -2.97 -17.70
CA GLU A 89 14.42 -2.66 -16.30
C GLU A 89 14.86 -3.93 -15.55
N VAL A 90 16.10 -3.97 -15.06
CA VAL A 90 16.60 -5.09 -14.25
C VAL A 90 16.13 -4.86 -12.81
N MET A 91 15.37 -5.83 -12.29
CA MET A 91 14.94 -5.83 -10.89
C MET A 91 15.87 -6.73 -10.08
N ASN A 92 16.64 -6.13 -9.18
CA ASN A 92 17.45 -6.87 -8.22
C ASN A 92 16.71 -6.96 -6.88
N ILE A 93 16.59 -8.16 -6.32
CA ILE A 93 15.94 -8.36 -5.03
C ILE A 93 17.00 -8.45 -3.95
N ILE A 94 16.92 -7.55 -2.97
CA ILE A 94 17.77 -7.52 -1.78
C ILE A 94 16.97 -8.11 -0.63
N GLY A 95 17.42 -9.21 -0.06
CA GLY A 95 16.71 -9.98 0.97
C GLY A 95 16.34 -11.38 0.49
N ASP A 96 15.83 -12.21 1.39
CA ASP A 96 15.46 -13.60 1.10
C ASP A 96 13.94 -13.69 0.88
N VAL A 97 13.54 -14.20 -0.30
CA VAL A 97 12.14 -14.40 -0.71
C VAL A 97 11.86 -15.84 -1.14
N VAL A 98 12.88 -16.70 -1.17
CA VAL A 98 12.74 -18.08 -1.66
C VAL A 98 11.80 -18.88 -0.77
N GLY A 99 10.74 -19.42 -1.37
CA GLY A 99 9.70 -20.19 -0.69
C GLY A 99 8.79 -19.36 0.22
N LYS A 100 9.02 -18.05 0.37
CA LYS A 100 8.24 -17.18 1.28
C LYS A 100 6.98 -16.62 0.62
N GLU A 101 6.01 -16.26 1.46
CA GLU A 101 4.86 -15.43 1.08
C GLU A 101 5.25 -13.97 1.19
N CYS A 102 5.18 -13.25 0.07
CA CYS A 102 5.59 -11.85 -0.04
C CYS A 102 4.38 -10.91 0.08
N ILE A 103 4.43 -9.93 0.98
CA ILE A 103 3.48 -8.84 1.07
C ILE A 103 4.13 -7.56 0.55
N VAL A 104 3.54 -6.96 -0.47
CA VAL A 104 4.01 -5.72 -1.10
C VAL A 104 3.06 -4.58 -0.73
N PRO A 105 3.40 -3.73 0.26
CA PRO A 105 2.58 -2.56 0.60
C PRO A 105 2.91 -1.36 -0.30
N ASP A 106 1.85 -0.63 -0.71
CA ASP A 106 2.01 0.67 -1.35
C ASP A 106 0.83 1.59 -1.02
N ASP A 107 0.97 2.91 -1.28
CA ASP A 107 -0.11 3.87 -1.06
C ASP A 107 -1.08 3.91 -2.24
N ILE A 108 -0.59 3.81 -3.46
CA ILE A 108 -1.39 4.02 -4.65
C ILE A 108 -1.05 3.02 -5.76
N ILE A 109 -2.06 2.52 -6.41
CA ILE A 109 -1.92 1.75 -7.66
C ILE A 109 -2.73 2.43 -8.76
N ASP A 110 -2.04 2.84 -9.83
CA ASP A 110 -2.69 3.45 -10.99
C ASP A 110 -2.79 2.43 -12.14
N THR A 111 -1.83 2.34 -13.01
CA THR A 111 -1.88 1.44 -14.20
C THR A 111 -1.44 0.01 -13.93
N ALA A 112 -1.03 -0.31 -12.70
CA ALA A 112 -0.56 -1.59 -12.20
C ALA A 112 0.73 -2.15 -12.85
N GLY A 113 1.35 -1.45 -13.80
CA GLY A 113 2.53 -1.97 -14.51
C GLY A 113 3.69 -2.29 -13.56
N THR A 114 4.05 -1.34 -12.72
CA THR A 114 5.14 -1.48 -11.74
C THR A 114 4.91 -2.65 -10.78
N LEU A 115 3.70 -2.76 -10.23
CA LEU A 115 3.35 -3.81 -9.28
C LEU A 115 3.35 -5.20 -9.94
N CYS A 116 2.83 -5.32 -11.16
CA CYS A 116 2.83 -6.59 -11.90
C CYS A 116 4.26 -7.05 -12.23
N ASN A 117 5.14 -6.13 -12.62
CA ASN A 117 6.55 -6.43 -12.85
C ASN A 117 7.27 -6.85 -11.56
N ALA A 118 6.98 -6.18 -10.44
CA ALA A 118 7.50 -6.53 -9.12
C ALA A 118 7.07 -7.95 -8.72
N ALA A 119 5.79 -8.28 -8.91
CA ALA A 119 5.27 -9.61 -8.60
C ALA A 119 5.94 -10.71 -9.44
N LYS A 120 6.13 -10.45 -10.75
CA LYS A 120 6.86 -11.35 -11.63
C LYS A 120 8.29 -11.58 -11.15
N ALA A 121 9.03 -10.52 -10.83
CA ALA A 121 10.40 -10.63 -10.33
C ALA A 121 10.48 -11.44 -9.02
N LEU A 122 9.53 -11.26 -8.10
CA LEU A 122 9.45 -12.04 -6.86
C LEU A 122 9.17 -13.52 -7.14
N LYS A 123 8.24 -13.83 -8.05
CA LYS A 123 7.97 -15.23 -8.45
C LYS A 123 9.18 -15.87 -9.13
N ASP A 124 9.83 -15.15 -10.04
CA ASP A 124 11.06 -15.61 -10.71
C ASP A 124 12.21 -15.86 -9.71
N ALA A 125 12.24 -15.12 -8.58
CA ALA A 125 13.16 -15.30 -7.47
C ALA A 125 12.74 -16.41 -6.49
N GLY A 126 11.63 -17.10 -6.73
CA GLY A 126 11.20 -18.26 -5.95
C GLY A 126 10.19 -17.96 -4.84
N ALA A 127 9.55 -16.80 -4.81
CA ALA A 127 8.47 -16.52 -3.87
C ALA A 127 7.27 -17.48 -4.08
N SER A 128 6.76 -18.05 -2.99
CA SER A 128 5.62 -19.00 -3.05
C SER A 128 4.32 -18.30 -3.36
N LYS A 129 4.10 -17.12 -2.77
CA LYS A 129 2.92 -16.28 -2.96
C LYS A 129 3.30 -14.81 -2.98
N VAL A 130 2.63 -14.01 -3.81
CA VAL A 130 2.80 -12.55 -3.87
C VAL A 130 1.46 -11.87 -3.71
N SER A 131 1.29 -11.16 -2.60
CA SER A 131 0.10 -10.37 -2.31
C SER A 131 0.47 -8.90 -2.16
N ALA A 132 -0.36 -8.00 -2.67
CA ALA A 132 -0.15 -6.56 -2.53
C ALA A 132 -1.23 -5.94 -1.65
N TYR A 133 -0.85 -4.96 -0.84
CA TYR A 133 -1.74 -4.19 0.04
C TYR A 133 -1.64 -2.71 -0.31
N ILE A 134 -2.72 -2.16 -0.85
CA ILE A 134 -2.73 -0.82 -1.44
C ILE A 134 -3.84 0.03 -0.82
N THR A 135 -3.51 1.26 -0.44
CA THR A 135 -4.51 2.18 0.11
C THR A 135 -5.42 2.73 -0.98
N HIS A 136 -4.87 3.28 -2.07
CA HIS A 136 -5.65 3.98 -3.08
C HIS A 136 -5.69 3.23 -4.43
N PRO A 137 -6.78 2.49 -4.73
CA PRO A 137 -6.93 1.76 -5.98
C PRO A 137 -7.48 2.67 -7.09
N VAL A 138 -6.63 3.46 -7.74
CA VAL A 138 -7.03 4.27 -8.91
C VAL A 138 -7.41 3.36 -10.07
N LEU A 139 -6.58 2.35 -10.35
CA LEU A 139 -6.83 1.26 -11.31
C LEU A 139 -7.25 1.76 -12.69
N SER A 140 -6.53 2.77 -13.21
CA SER A 140 -6.83 3.38 -14.49
C SER A 140 -6.36 2.54 -15.69
N GLY A 141 -6.94 2.81 -16.84
CA GLY A 141 -6.55 2.22 -18.12
C GLY A 141 -6.56 0.69 -18.09
N PRO A 142 -5.44 0.01 -18.44
CA PRO A 142 -5.37 -1.45 -18.53
C PRO A 142 -5.08 -2.14 -17.18
N ALA A 143 -5.24 -1.47 -16.04
CA ALA A 143 -4.83 -1.99 -14.74
C ALA A 143 -5.48 -3.33 -14.39
N ILE A 144 -6.80 -3.46 -14.57
CA ILE A 144 -7.54 -4.69 -14.27
C ILE A 144 -7.10 -5.86 -15.14
N GLU A 145 -6.89 -5.62 -16.44
CA GLU A 145 -6.38 -6.63 -17.38
C GLU A 145 -4.97 -7.09 -16.97
N ARG A 146 -4.08 -6.14 -16.63
CA ARG A 146 -2.72 -6.44 -16.19
C ARG A 146 -2.72 -7.27 -14.91
N ILE A 147 -3.52 -6.89 -13.90
CA ILE A 147 -3.63 -7.63 -12.64
C ILE A 147 -4.14 -9.04 -12.88
N SER A 148 -5.19 -9.18 -13.69
CA SER A 148 -5.80 -10.49 -13.98
C SER A 148 -4.79 -11.45 -14.64
N ASN A 149 -3.91 -10.93 -15.51
CA ASN A 149 -2.91 -11.71 -16.24
C ASN A 149 -1.53 -11.77 -15.56
N SER A 150 -1.37 -11.15 -14.37
CA SER A 150 -0.08 -11.07 -13.66
C SER A 150 0.18 -12.26 -12.74
N GLU A 151 1.39 -12.29 -12.18
CA GLU A 151 1.80 -13.23 -11.13
C GLU A 151 1.35 -12.80 -9.72
N ILE A 152 0.56 -11.73 -9.59
CA ILE A 152 -0.06 -11.35 -8.33
C ILE A 152 -1.09 -12.42 -7.95
N ASP A 153 -0.97 -13.01 -6.76
CA ASP A 153 -1.94 -13.96 -6.24
C ASP A 153 -3.16 -13.25 -5.63
N GLU A 154 -2.95 -12.14 -4.89
CA GLU A 154 -4.00 -11.35 -4.28
C GLU A 154 -3.62 -9.85 -4.26
N LEU A 155 -4.55 -8.99 -4.63
CA LEU A 155 -4.47 -7.54 -4.46
C LEU A 155 -5.53 -7.09 -3.45
N VAL A 156 -5.09 -6.73 -2.25
CA VAL A 156 -5.93 -6.16 -1.21
C VAL A 156 -5.90 -4.64 -1.31
N VAL A 157 -7.07 -4.05 -1.50
CA VAL A 157 -7.20 -2.59 -1.62
C VAL A 157 -8.18 -2.04 -0.59
N THR A 158 -8.06 -0.76 -0.27
CA THR A 158 -9.09 -0.13 0.54
C THR A 158 -10.25 0.37 -0.34
N ASN A 159 -11.34 0.75 0.30
CA ASN A 159 -12.48 1.41 -0.37
C ASN A 159 -12.34 2.96 -0.37
N SER A 160 -11.12 3.49 -0.31
CA SER A 160 -10.86 4.94 -0.44
C SER A 160 -11.28 5.49 -1.82
N ILE A 161 -11.18 4.65 -2.84
CA ILE A 161 -11.66 4.90 -4.20
C ILE A 161 -12.58 3.71 -4.58
N PRO A 162 -13.81 3.96 -5.02
CA PRO A 162 -14.70 2.89 -5.45
C PRO A 162 -14.15 2.13 -6.66
N LEU A 163 -14.22 0.80 -6.62
CA LEU A 163 -13.85 -0.03 -7.76
C LEU A 163 -14.84 0.13 -8.91
N THR A 164 -14.33 0.11 -10.14
CA THR A 164 -15.14 -0.04 -11.35
C THR A 164 -15.85 -1.39 -11.37
N GLN A 165 -16.84 -1.56 -12.26
CA GLN A 165 -17.52 -2.84 -12.42
C GLN A 165 -16.58 -3.99 -12.76
N ASP A 166 -15.56 -3.74 -13.57
CA ASP A 166 -14.56 -4.74 -13.94
C ASP A 166 -13.61 -5.05 -12.78
N GLY A 167 -13.23 -4.03 -11.99
CA GLY A 167 -12.48 -4.22 -10.75
C GLY A 167 -13.22 -5.09 -9.72
N GLN A 168 -14.55 -4.91 -9.59
CA GLN A 168 -15.37 -5.72 -8.71
C GLN A 168 -15.51 -7.20 -9.16
N LYS A 169 -15.36 -7.47 -10.46
CA LYS A 169 -15.40 -8.83 -11.02
C LYS A 169 -14.05 -9.54 -11.00
N CYS A 170 -12.94 -8.81 -10.77
CA CYS A 170 -11.61 -9.39 -10.75
C CYS A 170 -11.43 -10.25 -9.48
N SER A 171 -11.30 -11.56 -9.65
CA SER A 171 -11.16 -12.51 -8.53
C SER A 171 -9.92 -12.33 -7.68
N LYS A 172 -8.90 -11.63 -8.19
CA LYS A 172 -7.67 -11.34 -7.46
C LYS A 172 -7.79 -10.11 -6.55
N ILE A 173 -8.85 -9.29 -6.69
CA ILE A 173 -9.00 -8.05 -5.93
C ILE A 173 -9.93 -8.27 -4.75
N ARG A 174 -9.45 -7.97 -3.54
CA ARG A 174 -10.23 -7.97 -2.31
C ARG A 174 -10.21 -6.56 -1.69
N VAL A 175 -11.35 -6.15 -1.15
CA VAL A 175 -11.54 -4.80 -0.58
C VAL A 175 -11.62 -4.87 0.94
N ILE A 176 -10.85 -4.00 1.62
CA ILE A 176 -10.99 -3.75 3.06
C ILE A 176 -11.52 -2.33 3.29
N SER A 177 -12.31 -2.15 4.35
CA SER A 177 -12.99 -0.88 4.60
C SER A 177 -12.13 0.05 5.45
N ILE A 178 -12.00 1.32 5.02
CA ILE A 178 -11.39 2.40 5.82
C ILE A 178 -12.34 2.99 6.85
N ALA A 179 -13.63 2.63 6.84
CA ALA A 179 -14.63 3.22 7.72
C ALA A 179 -14.26 3.17 9.21
N PRO A 180 -13.69 2.09 9.76
CA PRO A 180 -13.31 2.04 11.17
C PRO A 180 -12.29 3.12 11.55
N ILE A 181 -11.24 3.32 10.74
CA ILE A 181 -10.19 4.31 11.04
C ILE A 181 -10.71 5.74 10.84
N ILE A 182 -11.45 5.99 9.77
CA ILE A 182 -11.99 7.33 9.50
C ILE A 182 -13.04 7.73 10.53
N SER A 183 -13.93 6.82 10.94
CA SER A 183 -14.92 7.10 11.98
C SER A 183 -14.29 7.44 13.34
N GLU A 184 -13.22 6.72 13.71
CA GLU A 184 -12.49 7.02 14.95
C GLU A 184 -11.78 8.39 14.85
N CYS A 185 -11.18 8.72 13.70
CA CYS A 185 -10.59 10.04 13.49
C CYS A 185 -11.64 11.16 13.62
N ILE A 186 -12.79 11.02 12.96
CA ILE A 186 -13.88 12.01 13.03
C ILE A 186 -14.36 12.19 14.46
N LYS A 187 -14.58 11.09 15.19
CA LYS A 187 -15.00 11.11 16.59
C LYS A 187 -14.01 11.86 17.46
N ARG A 188 -12.71 11.56 17.34
CA ARG A 188 -11.66 12.23 18.11
C ARG A 188 -11.56 13.71 17.77
N LEU A 189 -11.60 14.07 16.50
CA LEU A 189 -11.58 15.46 16.09
C LEU A 189 -12.80 16.24 16.61
N SER A 190 -13.98 15.62 16.60
CA SER A 190 -15.21 16.23 17.15
C SER A 190 -15.14 16.44 18.67
N ASN A 191 -14.40 15.59 19.38
CA ASN A 191 -14.22 15.68 20.83
C ASN A 191 -12.95 16.46 21.23
N GLU A 192 -12.24 17.06 20.28
CA GLU A 192 -10.95 17.75 20.51
C GLU A 192 -9.87 16.83 21.12
N GLU A 193 -9.94 15.52 20.82
CA GLU A 193 -8.98 14.53 21.25
C GLU A 193 -7.82 14.37 20.26
N SER A 194 -6.66 13.90 20.76
CA SER A 194 -5.50 13.61 19.93
C SER A 194 -5.74 12.44 18.97
N LEU A 195 -5.31 12.58 17.72
CA LEU A 195 -5.28 11.50 16.74
C LEU A 195 -4.14 10.47 16.97
N SER A 196 -3.20 10.75 17.89
CA SER A 196 -2.05 9.85 18.13
C SER A 196 -2.44 8.41 18.46
N ALA A 197 -3.60 8.21 19.08
CA ALA A 197 -4.10 6.87 19.42
C ALA A 197 -4.71 6.11 18.23
N VAL A 198 -4.87 6.76 17.08
CA VAL A 198 -5.31 6.12 15.83
C VAL A 198 -4.10 5.50 15.11
N PHE A 199 -2.91 6.04 15.34
CA PHE A 199 -1.66 5.47 14.87
C PHE A 199 -1.28 4.26 15.74
N LEU A 200 -0.64 3.28 15.13
CA LEU A 200 -0.12 2.09 15.81
C LEU A 200 1.11 2.42 16.65
#